data_66bd9930419efdc7cd889f090dc74287
#
_entry.id   66bd9930419efdc7cd889f090dc74287
#
_cell.length_a   1.000
_cell.length_b   1.000
_cell.length_c   1.000
_cell.angle_alpha   90.00
_cell.angle_beta   90.00
_cell.angle_gamma   90.00
#
_symmetry.space_group_name_H-M   'P 1'
#
loop_
_entity.id
_entity.type
_entity.pdbx_description
1 polymer ?
#
loop_
_entity_poly.entity_id
_entity_poly.type
_entity_poly.pdbx_seq_one_letter_code
_entity_poly.pdbx_strand_id
1 'polypeptide(L)'
;MNKHRYEWNNLLRFGAVILSSIVAIGCIYLSFYIKFLGDIPARNFSAFEDSYIWIFIGYIIINFLFGTYVFYNKSVLDIFYFTMLSQLVLNVYIMALTFAGSWLTFPRSVLLVNLFVGTFVLFIFNVLVYLLYQQLRGQKKILVVGESDRALEAVRNFSLMKNKRHTVTHVVLSDYLKHVEELADHVDIVYLTGYIPEEQRLDIYEYLMRQNKKLFISTQFENLMMVNPNIMNFEDESIIEVSSFEIPSEDNMLKRSIDILVSLVLTILTLPIMLGTAIAIKIDSPGPIFYKQERITKGEKHFNILKFRSMSVTAESDSGPVLAAKNDTRVTKVGKFIRSTRIDELPQLLNVLKGDMSLVGPRPERPFFVEQFKEQNPYYTLRHHVRAGITGYAQVYGKYSTDFNSKLNFDLIYIKNFSIAFDFKLLFQTVKILFDKVSSRGVDDEEEVSPQDEWSDFSKTIIIVK
;
A
#
# COMPACT_ATOMS: atom_id res chain seq x y z
N MET A 1 -17.76 11.56 25.44
CA MET A 1 -17.15 12.64 24.62
C MET A 1 -16.40 12.13 23.36
N ASN A 2 -16.15 10.82 23.17
CA ASN A 2 -15.30 10.31 22.07
C ASN A 2 -16.05 9.84 20.79
N LYS A 3 -17.35 9.57 20.84
CA LYS A 3 -18.15 9.13 19.66
C LYS A 3 -18.21 10.21 18.58
N HIS A 4 -18.37 11.48 19.00
CA HIS A 4 -18.36 12.63 18.08
C HIS A 4 -17.01 12.89 17.38
N ARG A 5 -15.87 12.53 17.99
CA ARG A 5 -14.54 12.73 17.37
C ARG A 5 -14.26 11.78 16.20
N TYR A 6 -14.86 10.58 16.17
CA TYR A 6 -14.68 9.62 15.07
C TYR A 6 -15.58 9.98 13.87
N GLU A 7 -16.80 10.41 14.14
CA GLU A 7 -17.75 10.91 13.12
C GLU A 7 -17.27 12.21 12.48
N TRP A 8 -16.72 13.13 13.27
CA TRP A 8 -16.08 14.36 12.79
C TRP A 8 -14.92 14.07 11.81
N ASN A 9 -14.22 12.97 11.97
CA ASN A 9 -13.14 12.54 11.09
C ASN A 9 -13.60 12.23 9.67
N ASN A 10 -14.66 11.51 9.54
CA ASN A 10 -15.20 11.12 8.24
C ASN A 10 -15.86 12.34 7.57
N LEU A 11 -16.51 13.19 8.34
CA LEU A 11 -17.15 14.40 7.82
C LEU A 11 -16.13 15.40 7.27
N LEU A 12 -15.08 15.71 8.04
CA LEU A 12 -13.99 16.59 7.59
C LEU A 12 -13.27 16.03 6.36
N ARG A 13 -13.05 14.73 6.35
CA ARG A 13 -12.43 14.05 5.22
C ARG A 13 -13.31 14.13 3.96
N PHE A 14 -14.60 13.89 4.11
CA PHE A 14 -15.57 14.01 3.03
C PHE A 14 -15.67 15.45 2.54
N GLY A 15 -15.75 16.42 3.45
CA GLY A 15 -15.69 17.84 3.14
C GLY A 15 -14.44 18.26 2.38
N ALA A 16 -13.27 17.74 2.77
CA ALA A 16 -12.01 18.00 2.06
C ALA A 16 -11.99 17.42 0.64
N VAL A 17 -12.59 16.22 0.44
CA VAL A 17 -12.75 15.63 -0.91
C VAL A 17 -13.63 16.51 -1.79
N ILE A 18 -14.77 16.96 -1.29
CA ILE A 18 -15.68 17.82 -2.04
C ILE A 18 -15.00 19.16 -2.38
N LEU A 19 -14.36 19.79 -1.39
CA LEU A 19 -13.71 21.08 -1.58
C LEU A 19 -12.56 20.98 -2.58
N SER A 20 -11.74 19.92 -2.52
CA SER A 20 -10.69 19.71 -3.51
C SER A 20 -11.24 19.46 -4.92
N SER A 21 -12.41 18.83 -5.05
CA SER A 21 -13.04 18.61 -6.33
C SER A 21 -13.56 19.93 -6.93
N ILE A 22 -14.05 20.84 -6.10
CA ILE A 22 -14.41 22.21 -6.52
C ILE A 22 -13.14 22.97 -6.98
N VAL A 23 -12.06 22.86 -6.20
CA VAL A 23 -10.77 23.50 -6.57
C VAL A 23 -10.25 22.93 -7.89
N ALA A 24 -10.38 21.61 -8.12
CA ALA A 24 -9.95 20.99 -9.38
C ALA A 24 -10.73 21.52 -10.58
N ILE A 25 -12.04 21.70 -10.48
CA ILE A 25 -12.87 22.34 -11.52
C ILE A 25 -12.38 23.79 -11.76
N GLY A 26 -12.12 24.54 -10.69
CA GLY A 26 -11.53 25.89 -10.80
C GLY A 26 -10.16 25.90 -11.49
N CYS A 27 -9.32 24.90 -11.25
CA CYS A 27 -8.03 24.76 -11.94
C CYS A 27 -8.19 24.51 -13.45
N ILE A 28 -9.19 23.73 -13.86
CA ILE A 28 -9.50 23.51 -15.27
C ILE A 28 -9.95 24.83 -15.91
N TYR A 29 -10.87 25.57 -15.26
CA TYR A 29 -11.30 26.89 -15.72
C TYR A 29 -10.10 27.85 -15.84
N LEU A 30 -9.24 27.91 -14.82
CA LEU A 30 -8.01 28.72 -14.85
C LEU A 30 -7.09 28.31 -16.01
N SER A 31 -7.03 27.02 -16.32
CA SER A 31 -6.22 26.48 -17.42
C SER A 31 -6.78 26.92 -18.79
N PHE A 32 -8.11 27.03 -18.94
CA PHE A 32 -8.72 27.66 -20.11
C PHE A 32 -8.31 29.13 -20.20
N TYR A 33 -8.45 29.88 -19.13
CA TYR A 33 -8.10 31.30 -19.10
C TYR A 33 -6.63 31.55 -19.47
N ILE A 34 -5.71 30.78 -18.92
CA ILE A 34 -4.27 30.87 -19.23
C ILE A 34 -4.01 30.49 -20.69
N LYS A 35 -4.63 29.40 -21.18
CA LYS A 35 -4.39 28.92 -22.56
C LYS A 35 -4.85 29.90 -23.61
N PHE A 36 -5.99 30.55 -23.38
CA PHE A 36 -6.62 31.46 -24.33
C PHE A 36 -6.41 32.96 -24.02
N LEU A 37 -5.54 33.26 -23.03
CA LEU A 37 -5.21 34.63 -22.60
C LEU A 37 -6.45 35.49 -22.29
N GLY A 38 -7.48 34.84 -21.74
CA GLY A 38 -8.75 35.47 -21.35
C GLY A 38 -9.86 35.46 -22.41
N ASP A 39 -9.55 35.23 -23.68
CA ASP A 39 -10.53 35.15 -24.76
C ASP A 39 -10.87 33.71 -25.11
N ILE A 40 -11.72 33.10 -24.28
CA ILE A 40 -12.06 31.69 -24.38
C ILE A 40 -13.14 31.48 -25.47
N PRO A 41 -12.85 30.70 -26.54
CA PRO A 41 -13.84 30.46 -27.60
C PRO A 41 -15.08 29.73 -27.05
N ALA A 42 -16.27 30.26 -27.26
CA ALA A 42 -17.53 29.73 -26.72
C ALA A 42 -17.74 28.23 -27.03
N ARG A 43 -17.38 27.80 -28.26
CA ARG A 43 -17.46 26.39 -28.66
C ARG A 43 -16.58 25.43 -27.80
N ASN A 44 -15.40 25.90 -27.38
CA ASN A 44 -14.51 25.11 -26.55
C ASN A 44 -14.96 25.10 -25.10
N PHE A 45 -15.57 26.20 -24.64
CA PHE A 45 -16.04 26.35 -23.29
C PHE A 45 -17.34 25.55 -23.07
N SER A 46 -18.25 25.47 -24.04
CA SER A 46 -19.46 24.66 -23.93
C SER A 46 -19.15 23.18 -23.65
N ALA A 47 -18.09 22.61 -24.25
CA ALA A 47 -17.68 21.26 -23.97
C ALA A 47 -17.27 21.05 -22.48
N PHE A 48 -16.70 22.08 -21.84
CA PHE A 48 -16.41 22.06 -20.41
C PHE A 48 -17.71 22.19 -19.58
N GLU A 49 -18.63 23.10 -19.96
CA GLU A 49 -19.92 23.29 -19.29
C GLU A 49 -20.78 22.03 -19.33
N ASP A 50 -20.74 21.26 -20.41
CA ASP A 50 -21.49 20.01 -20.55
C ASP A 50 -20.85 18.85 -19.74
N SER A 51 -19.55 18.92 -19.49
CA SER A 51 -18.77 17.82 -18.89
C SER A 51 -18.40 18.02 -17.41
N TYR A 52 -18.49 19.25 -16.85
CA TYR A 52 -17.92 19.55 -15.52
C TYR A 52 -18.50 18.72 -14.38
N ILE A 53 -19.78 18.35 -14.44
CA ILE A 53 -20.41 17.51 -13.40
C ILE A 53 -19.78 16.11 -13.39
N TRP A 54 -19.56 15.53 -14.57
CA TRP A 54 -18.91 14.22 -14.69
C TRP A 54 -17.43 14.27 -14.29
N ILE A 55 -16.76 15.38 -14.60
CA ILE A 55 -15.38 15.62 -14.15
C ILE A 55 -15.32 15.73 -12.63
N PHE A 56 -16.26 16.43 -12.02
CA PHE A 56 -16.39 16.56 -10.56
C PHE A 56 -16.57 15.20 -9.88
N ILE A 57 -17.54 14.40 -10.36
CA ILE A 57 -17.79 13.05 -9.85
C ILE A 57 -16.56 12.15 -10.02
N GLY A 58 -15.95 12.17 -11.20
CA GLY A 58 -14.74 11.40 -11.48
C GLY A 58 -13.58 11.76 -10.55
N TYR A 59 -13.40 13.05 -10.23
CA TYR A 59 -12.35 13.45 -9.32
C TYR A 59 -12.62 13.05 -7.86
N ILE A 60 -13.88 13.03 -7.42
CA ILE A 60 -14.26 12.45 -6.12
C ILE A 60 -13.85 10.98 -6.06
N ILE A 61 -14.18 10.20 -7.10
CA ILE A 61 -13.83 8.77 -7.18
C ILE A 61 -12.29 8.59 -7.17
N ILE A 62 -11.56 9.38 -7.95
CA ILE A 62 -10.10 9.36 -7.99
C ILE A 62 -9.52 9.63 -6.59
N ASN A 63 -9.98 10.67 -5.90
CA ASN A 63 -9.52 10.98 -4.55
C ASN A 63 -9.83 9.87 -3.54
N PHE A 64 -10.97 9.19 -3.70
CA PHE A 64 -11.34 8.07 -2.85
C PHE A 64 -10.44 6.85 -3.10
N LEU A 65 -10.19 6.49 -4.36
CA LEU A 65 -9.32 5.38 -4.76
C LEU A 65 -7.87 5.60 -4.31
N PHE A 66 -7.33 6.80 -4.49
CA PHE A 66 -5.98 7.14 -4.03
C PHE A 66 -5.88 7.30 -2.51
N GLY A 67 -7.00 7.41 -1.79
CA GLY A 67 -7.00 7.72 -0.37
C GLY A 67 -6.25 9.03 -0.09
N THR A 68 -6.45 10.07 -0.93
CA THR A 68 -5.71 11.35 -0.88
C THR A 68 -5.78 11.97 0.52
N TYR A 69 -6.93 11.92 1.18
CA TYR A 69 -7.18 12.47 2.51
C TYR A 69 -7.06 11.45 3.65
N VAL A 70 -6.41 10.33 3.42
CA VAL A 70 -5.93 9.41 4.47
C VAL A 70 -4.52 9.84 4.83
N PHE A 71 -4.37 10.71 5.82
CA PHE A 71 -3.07 11.28 6.21
C PHE A 71 -2.27 10.40 7.17
N TYR A 72 -2.72 9.16 7.40
CA TYR A 72 -1.98 8.23 8.23
C TYR A 72 -0.62 7.92 7.60
N ASN A 73 0.45 8.20 8.34
CA ASN A 73 1.84 7.97 7.92
C ASN A 73 2.24 8.58 6.55
N LYS A 74 1.68 9.76 6.19
CA LYS A 74 2.08 10.50 4.99
C LYS A 74 3.03 11.65 5.33
N SER A 75 4.01 11.88 4.45
CA SER A 75 4.86 13.07 4.42
C SER A 75 4.34 14.09 3.40
N VAL A 76 4.89 15.30 3.42
CA VAL A 76 4.57 16.34 2.41
C VAL A 76 4.94 15.88 1.00
N LEU A 77 6.05 15.15 0.85
CA LEU A 77 6.43 14.55 -0.45
C LEU A 77 5.41 13.52 -0.93
N ASP A 78 4.85 12.71 -0.02
CA ASP A 78 3.80 11.77 -0.37
C ASP A 78 2.56 12.51 -0.91
N ILE A 79 2.20 13.65 -0.31
CA ILE A 79 1.08 14.49 -0.77
C ILE A 79 1.34 15.01 -2.17
N PHE A 80 2.57 15.44 -2.46
CA PHE A 80 2.95 15.88 -3.81
C PHE A 80 2.77 14.76 -4.84
N TYR A 81 3.31 13.57 -4.60
CA TYR A 81 3.18 12.44 -5.52
C TYR A 81 1.73 12.02 -5.75
N PHE A 82 0.94 11.93 -4.67
CA PHE A 82 -0.49 11.61 -4.80
C PHE A 82 -1.26 12.65 -5.59
N THR A 83 -0.96 13.94 -5.38
CA THR A 83 -1.62 15.02 -6.10
C THR A 83 -1.25 15.00 -7.59
N MET A 84 0.03 14.85 -7.91
CA MET A 84 0.51 14.75 -9.29
C MET A 84 -0.12 13.56 -10.02
N LEU A 85 -0.15 12.40 -9.37
CA LEU A 85 -0.74 11.19 -9.94
C LEU A 85 -2.26 11.33 -10.12
N SER A 86 -2.96 11.91 -9.14
CA SER A 86 -4.40 12.18 -9.24
C SER A 86 -4.72 13.12 -10.41
N GLN A 87 -3.89 14.14 -10.64
CA GLN A 87 -4.04 15.07 -11.77
C GLN A 87 -3.78 14.39 -13.12
N LEU A 88 -2.78 13.52 -13.18
CA LEU A 88 -2.52 12.75 -14.39
C LEU A 88 -3.70 11.85 -14.74
N VAL A 89 -4.22 11.09 -13.74
CA VAL A 89 -5.39 10.22 -13.94
C VAL A 89 -6.63 11.04 -14.28
N LEU A 90 -6.84 12.21 -13.65
CA LEU A 90 -7.94 13.09 -13.98
C LEU A 90 -7.87 13.56 -15.45
N ASN A 91 -6.71 13.98 -15.93
CA ASN A 91 -6.57 14.41 -17.31
C ASN A 91 -6.83 13.27 -18.31
N VAL A 92 -6.36 12.05 -18.01
CA VAL A 92 -6.67 10.86 -18.83
C VAL A 92 -8.17 10.56 -18.78
N TYR A 93 -8.79 10.65 -17.61
CA TYR A 93 -10.24 10.48 -17.46
C TYR A 93 -11.02 11.51 -18.27
N ILE A 94 -10.63 12.80 -18.25
CA ILE A 94 -11.27 13.85 -19.04
C ILE A 94 -11.12 13.55 -20.54
N MET A 95 -9.95 13.10 -21.00
CA MET A 95 -9.78 12.69 -22.40
C MET A 95 -10.74 11.56 -22.80
N ALA A 96 -10.86 10.52 -21.98
CA ALA A 96 -11.78 9.41 -22.22
C ALA A 96 -13.23 9.87 -22.18
N LEU A 97 -13.60 10.68 -21.19
CA LEU A 97 -14.92 11.24 -20.99
C LEU A 97 -15.36 12.11 -22.18
N THR A 98 -14.50 13.02 -22.64
CA THR A 98 -14.80 13.92 -23.75
C THR A 98 -14.93 13.17 -25.07
N PHE A 99 -14.20 12.07 -25.24
CA PHE A 99 -14.37 11.19 -26.38
C PHE A 99 -15.72 10.43 -26.32
N ALA A 100 -16.05 9.82 -25.19
CA ALA A 100 -17.29 9.06 -25.00
C ALA A 100 -18.55 9.93 -25.07
N GLY A 101 -18.49 11.17 -24.54
CA GLY A 101 -19.57 12.14 -24.57
C GLY A 101 -19.69 12.93 -25.87
N SER A 102 -18.81 12.65 -26.86
CA SER A 102 -18.73 13.39 -28.11
C SER A 102 -18.42 14.90 -27.96
N TRP A 103 -17.81 15.29 -26.84
CA TRP A 103 -17.33 16.67 -26.56
C TRP A 103 -15.95 16.93 -27.15
N LEU A 104 -15.77 16.63 -28.43
CA LEU A 104 -14.49 16.64 -29.12
C LEU A 104 -13.86 18.03 -29.23
N THR A 105 -14.63 19.08 -28.96
CA THR A 105 -14.15 20.48 -28.95
C THR A 105 -13.39 20.84 -27.67
N PHE A 106 -13.33 19.96 -26.68
CA PHE A 106 -12.53 20.18 -25.47
C PHE A 106 -11.02 20.20 -25.82
N PRO A 107 -10.31 21.31 -25.57
CA PRO A 107 -8.94 21.46 -26.08
C PRO A 107 -7.95 20.60 -25.28
N ARG A 108 -7.23 19.70 -25.95
CA ARG A 108 -6.20 18.88 -25.31
C ARG A 108 -5.05 19.71 -24.72
N SER A 109 -4.77 20.89 -25.30
CA SER A 109 -3.77 21.83 -24.78
C SER A 109 -4.15 22.38 -23.39
N VAL A 110 -5.45 22.52 -23.09
CA VAL A 110 -5.92 22.92 -21.75
C VAL A 110 -5.60 21.83 -20.73
N LEU A 111 -5.69 20.54 -21.09
CA LEU A 111 -5.32 19.44 -20.21
C LEU A 111 -3.83 19.44 -19.87
N LEU A 112 -2.96 19.80 -20.84
CA LEU A 112 -1.53 19.96 -20.58
C LEU A 112 -1.27 21.10 -19.59
N VAL A 113 -1.91 22.26 -19.76
CA VAL A 113 -1.80 23.37 -18.82
C VAL A 113 -2.34 22.95 -17.45
N ASN A 114 -3.49 22.27 -17.40
CA ASN A 114 -4.09 21.79 -16.15
C ASN A 114 -3.20 20.77 -15.43
N LEU A 115 -2.41 19.97 -16.13
CA LEU A 115 -1.48 19.05 -15.49
C LEU A 115 -0.47 19.79 -14.60
N PHE A 116 0.04 20.94 -15.02
CA PHE A 116 0.99 21.74 -14.24
C PHE A 116 0.28 22.65 -13.24
N VAL A 117 -0.65 23.47 -13.70
CA VAL A 117 -1.39 24.44 -12.86
C VAL A 117 -2.23 23.71 -11.80
N GLY A 118 -2.99 22.70 -12.21
CA GLY A 118 -3.81 21.91 -11.31
C GLY A 118 -2.96 21.15 -10.28
N THR A 119 -1.84 20.55 -10.70
CA THR A 119 -0.92 19.89 -9.74
C THR A 119 -0.40 20.88 -8.72
N PHE A 120 0.05 22.05 -9.12
CA PHE A 120 0.61 23.06 -8.23
C PHE A 120 -0.43 23.61 -7.24
N VAL A 121 -1.58 24.03 -7.73
CA VAL A 121 -2.65 24.63 -6.91
C VAL A 121 -3.22 23.59 -5.94
N LEU A 122 -3.52 22.38 -6.42
CA LEU A 122 -4.05 21.31 -5.57
C LEU A 122 -3.02 20.78 -4.59
N PHE A 123 -1.74 20.79 -4.93
CA PHE A 123 -0.69 20.46 -3.96
C PHE A 123 -0.67 21.44 -2.80
N ILE A 124 -0.71 22.75 -3.05
CA ILE A 124 -0.79 23.75 -2.01
C ILE A 124 -2.05 23.54 -1.15
N PHE A 125 -3.21 23.36 -1.80
CA PHE A 125 -4.46 23.09 -1.11
C PHE A 125 -4.37 21.85 -0.21
N ASN A 126 -3.86 20.74 -0.73
CA ASN A 126 -3.73 19.47 0.00
C ASN A 126 -2.75 19.58 1.18
N VAL A 127 -1.66 20.37 1.02
CA VAL A 127 -0.73 20.65 2.12
C VAL A 127 -1.42 21.49 3.20
N LEU A 128 -2.19 22.49 2.84
CA LEU A 128 -2.96 23.30 3.81
C LEU A 128 -3.96 22.44 4.59
N VAL A 129 -4.69 21.56 3.91
CA VAL A 129 -5.60 20.60 4.56
C VAL A 129 -4.83 19.65 5.48
N TYR A 130 -3.66 19.20 5.08
CA TYR A 130 -2.80 18.35 5.92
C TYR A 130 -2.30 19.05 7.16
N LEU A 131 -1.84 20.30 7.05
CA LEU A 131 -1.40 21.10 8.19
C LEU A 131 -2.55 21.38 9.17
N LEU A 132 -3.73 21.73 8.64
CA LEU A 132 -4.95 21.89 9.45
C LEU A 132 -5.31 20.59 10.18
N TYR A 133 -5.23 19.47 9.47
CA TYR A 133 -5.45 18.15 10.07
C TYR A 133 -4.46 17.85 11.20
N GLN A 134 -3.19 18.21 11.05
CA GLN A 134 -2.19 18.03 12.10
C GLN A 134 -2.50 18.87 13.34
N GLN A 135 -2.87 20.15 13.15
CA GLN A 135 -3.22 21.05 14.25
C GLN A 135 -4.46 20.59 15.03
N LEU A 136 -5.51 20.16 14.32
CA LEU A 136 -6.78 19.74 14.94
C LEU A 136 -6.67 18.45 15.74
N ARG A 137 -5.70 17.57 15.43
CA ARG A 137 -5.67 16.21 15.98
C ARG A 137 -4.63 15.94 17.03
N GLY A 138 -3.61 16.72 17.13
CA GLY A 138 -2.53 16.54 18.10
C GLY A 138 -1.81 15.18 17.99
N GLN A 139 -0.85 14.96 18.85
CA GLN A 139 -0.18 13.66 19.03
C GLN A 139 -1.04 12.73 19.87
N LYS A 140 -1.00 11.43 19.58
CA LYS A 140 -1.65 10.37 20.34
C LYS A 140 -0.62 9.60 21.13
N LYS A 141 -0.81 9.54 22.45
CA LYS A 141 0.03 8.78 23.37
C LYS A 141 -0.37 7.31 23.35
N ILE A 142 0.61 6.43 23.22
CA ILE A 142 0.42 4.98 23.17
C ILE A 142 1.09 4.34 24.39
N LEU A 143 0.35 3.44 25.04
CA LEU A 143 0.85 2.43 25.96
C LEU A 143 1.04 1.12 25.19
N VAL A 144 2.24 0.59 25.17
CA VAL A 144 2.53 -0.75 24.62
C VAL A 144 2.55 -1.74 25.75
N VAL A 145 1.85 -2.87 25.59
CA VAL A 145 1.74 -3.94 26.61
C VAL A 145 2.07 -5.27 25.96
N GLY A 146 2.99 -6.03 26.55
CA GLY A 146 3.33 -7.35 26.06
C GLY A 146 4.76 -7.78 26.37
N GLU A 147 5.19 -8.89 25.76
CA GLU A 147 6.53 -9.42 25.90
C GLU A 147 7.61 -8.46 25.43
N SER A 148 8.78 -8.49 26.07
CA SER A 148 9.90 -7.56 25.84
C SER A 148 10.27 -7.41 24.37
N ASP A 149 10.48 -8.52 23.65
CA ASP A 149 10.96 -8.49 22.25
C ASP A 149 9.89 -7.91 21.30
N ARG A 150 8.64 -8.31 21.48
CA ARG A 150 7.51 -7.80 20.68
C ARG A 150 7.17 -6.36 21.01
N ALA A 151 7.30 -5.98 22.27
CA ALA A 151 7.09 -4.61 22.72
C ALA A 151 8.18 -3.69 22.14
N LEU A 152 9.44 -4.12 22.12
CA LEU A 152 10.55 -3.39 21.53
C LEU A 152 10.36 -3.20 20.01
N GLU A 153 9.99 -4.27 19.30
CA GLU A 153 9.64 -4.20 17.86
C GLU A 153 8.52 -3.18 17.61
N ALA A 154 7.47 -3.19 18.44
CA ALA A 154 6.37 -2.23 18.35
C ALA A 154 6.85 -0.79 18.56
N VAL A 155 7.65 -0.53 19.59
CA VAL A 155 8.23 0.79 19.88
C VAL A 155 9.05 1.29 18.68
N ARG A 156 9.91 0.44 18.13
CA ARG A 156 10.70 0.74 16.93
C ARG A 156 9.80 1.09 15.74
N ASN A 157 8.78 0.29 15.47
CA ASN A 157 7.85 0.53 14.38
C ASN A 157 7.08 1.85 14.52
N PHE A 158 6.64 2.19 15.74
CA PHE A 158 5.99 3.48 16.01
C PHE A 158 6.96 4.66 15.88
N SER A 159 8.22 4.51 16.28
CA SER A 159 9.25 5.57 16.16
C SER A 159 9.59 5.91 14.71
N LEU A 160 9.51 4.92 13.81
CA LEU A 160 9.77 5.07 12.37
C LEU A 160 8.60 5.68 11.59
N MET A 161 7.47 5.99 12.25
CA MET A 161 6.32 6.63 11.57
C MET A 161 6.68 8.04 11.09
N LYS A 162 6.44 8.30 9.80
CA LYS A 162 6.80 9.57 9.13
C LYS A 162 6.18 10.81 9.78
N ASN A 163 4.96 10.72 10.31
CA ASN A 163 4.21 11.86 10.82
C ASN A 163 4.25 12.02 12.36
N LYS A 164 4.98 11.16 13.06
CA LYS A 164 5.15 11.18 14.53
C LYS A 164 3.84 11.41 15.33
N ARG A 165 2.71 11.05 14.74
CA ARG A 165 1.39 11.25 15.34
C ARG A 165 1.13 10.33 16.52
N HIS A 166 1.67 9.11 16.43
CA HIS A 166 1.56 8.08 17.43
C HIS A 166 2.90 8.00 18.17
N THR A 167 2.91 8.41 19.42
CA THR A 167 4.13 8.41 20.23
C THR A 167 3.95 7.42 21.37
N VAL A 168 4.82 6.44 21.47
CA VAL A 168 4.87 5.53 22.60
C VAL A 168 5.42 6.31 23.78
N THR A 169 4.67 6.33 24.89
CA THR A 169 5.06 7.01 26.12
C THR A 169 5.33 6.04 27.26
N HIS A 170 4.66 4.89 27.26
CA HIS A 170 4.78 3.87 28.31
C HIS A 170 4.86 2.49 27.67
N VAL A 171 5.61 1.61 28.32
CA VAL A 171 5.70 0.19 27.97
C VAL A 171 5.54 -0.64 29.24
N VAL A 172 4.68 -1.66 29.19
CA VAL A 172 4.41 -2.59 30.29
C VAL A 172 4.84 -4.00 29.86
N LEU A 173 5.75 -4.60 30.63
CA LEU A 173 6.35 -5.90 30.32
C LEU A 173 5.94 -7.01 31.30
N SER A 174 5.31 -6.66 32.44
CA SER A 174 4.80 -7.61 33.45
C SER A 174 3.58 -7.04 34.17
N ASP A 175 2.90 -7.85 34.98
CA ASP A 175 1.70 -7.45 35.74
C ASP A 175 0.72 -6.62 34.93
N TYR A 176 0.42 -7.12 33.73
CA TYR A 176 -0.20 -6.35 32.62
C TYR A 176 -1.48 -5.61 33.05
N LEU A 177 -2.44 -6.29 33.72
CA LEU A 177 -3.71 -5.67 34.10
C LEU A 177 -3.51 -4.50 35.04
N LYS A 178 -2.75 -4.72 36.13
CA LYS A 178 -2.51 -3.69 37.17
C LYS A 178 -1.91 -2.43 36.57
N HIS A 179 -0.85 -2.58 35.75
CA HIS A 179 -0.19 -1.42 35.18
C HIS A 179 -1.01 -0.75 34.05
N VAL A 180 -1.86 -1.51 33.35
CA VAL A 180 -2.82 -0.94 32.40
C VAL A 180 -3.85 -0.08 33.14
N GLU A 181 -4.38 -0.53 34.26
CA GLU A 181 -5.31 0.25 35.09
C GLU A 181 -4.69 1.56 35.60
N GLU A 182 -3.44 1.51 36.04
CA GLU A 182 -2.71 2.69 36.53
C GLU A 182 -2.39 3.71 35.41
N LEU A 183 -2.06 3.23 34.20
CA LEU A 183 -1.53 4.08 33.13
C LEU A 183 -2.55 4.45 32.03
N ALA A 184 -3.68 3.75 31.95
CA ALA A 184 -4.66 3.96 30.88
C ALA A 184 -5.18 5.40 30.80
N ASP A 185 -5.28 6.11 31.92
CA ASP A 185 -5.76 7.50 31.95
C ASP A 185 -4.76 8.49 31.36
N HIS A 186 -3.48 8.14 31.30
CA HIS A 186 -2.41 8.99 30.79
C HIS A 186 -2.17 8.83 29.28
N VAL A 187 -2.87 7.86 28.64
CA VAL A 187 -2.69 7.52 27.23
C VAL A 187 -4.00 7.54 26.43
N ASP A 188 -3.89 7.72 25.13
CA ASP A 188 -5.06 7.70 24.21
C ASP A 188 -5.36 6.32 23.65
N ILE A 189 -4.33 5.47 23.54
CA ILE A 189 -4.39 4.18 22.87
C ILE A 189 -3.57 3.17 23.69
N VAL A 190 -4.11 1.98 23.87
CA VAL A 190 -3.39 0.82 24.40
C VAL A 190 -3.14 -0.15 23.24
N TYR A 191 -1.90 -0.60 23.08
CA TYR A 191 -1.49 -1.56 22.06
C TYR A 191 -1.00 -2.85 22.71
N LEU A 192 -1.72 -3.95 22.47
CA LEU A 192 -1.34 -5.27 22.96
C LEU A 192 -0.55 -6.02 21.91
N THR A 193 0.60 -6.58 22.32
CA THR A 193 1.49 -7.32 21.43
C THR A 193 2.15 -8.51 22.14
N GLY A 194 2.58 -9.51 21.38
CA GLY A 194 3.12 -10.75 21.96
C GLY A 194 2.08 -11.59 22.69
N TYR A 195 2.56 -12.57 23.43
CA TYR A 195 1.70 -13.44 24.22
C TYR A 195 1.31 -12.74 25.54
N ILE A 196 0.03 -12.66 25.81
CA ILE A 196 -0.56 -12.26 27.09
C ILE A 196 -1.50 -13.38 27.50
N PRO A 197 -1.42 -13.92 28.74
CA PRO A 197 -2.35 -14.95 29.20
C PRO A 197 -3.80 -14.56 28.95
N GLU A 198 -4.62 -15.51 28.49
CA GLU A 198 -5.98 -15.24 28.00
C GLU A 198 -6.85 -14.56 29.05
N GLU A 199 -6.78 -15.02 30.31
CA GLU A 199 -7.52 -14.44 31.43
C GLU A 199 -7.17 -12.96 31.59
N GLN A 200 -5.90 -12.63 31.72
CA GLN A 200 -5.46 -11.22 31.84
C GLN A 200 -5.82 -10.38 30.60
N ARG A 201 -5.77 -10.98 29.41
CA ARG A 201 -6.15 -10.32 28.16
C ARG A 201 -7.62 -9.95 28.14
N LEU A 202 -8.49 -10.84 28.60
CA LEU A 202 -9.94 -10.59 28.70
C LEU A 202 -10.24 -9.49 29.73
N ASP A 203 -9.60 -9.51 30.88
CA ASP A 203 -9.75 -8.48 31.91
C ASP A 203 -9.31 -7.10 31.40
N ILE A 204 -8.17 -7.03 30.65
CA ILE A 204 -7.71 -5.82 30.01
C ILE A 204 -8.73 -5.31 28.97
N TYR A 205 -9.33 -6.22 28.17
CA TYR A 205 -10.35 -5.84 27.20
C TYR A 205 -11.58 -5.25 27.89
N GLU A 206 -12.08 -5.94 28.93
CA GLU A 206 -13.22 -5.46 29.70
C GLU A 206 -12.96 -4.09 30.32
N TYR A 207 -11.83 -3.91 30.97
CA TYR A 207 -11.43 -2.63 31.58
C TYR A 207 -11.37 -1.51 30.54
N LEU A 208 -10.67 -1.71 29.43
CA LEU A 208 -10.50 -0.68 28.38
C LEU A 208 -11.82 -0.36 27.68
N MET A 209 -12.70 -1.34 27.47
CA MET A 209 -14.04 -1.11 26.91
C MET A 209 -14.91 -0.29 27.84
N ARG A 210 -14.90 -0.57 29.15
CA ARG A 210 -15.61 0.23 30.17
C ARG A 210 -15.13 1.68 30.20
N GLN A 211 -13.83 1.89 30.05
CA GLN A 211 -13.20 3.23 30.01
C GLN A 211 -13.32 3.90 28.62
N ASN A 212 -13.93 3.24 27.64
CA ASN A 212 -14.04 3.74 26.25
C ASN A 212 -12.66 4.14 25.64
N LYS A 213 -11.61 3.41 26.01
CA LYS A 213 -10.23 3.59 25.50
C LYS A 213 -10.08 2.86 24.16
N LYS A 214 -9.23 3.42 23.30
CA LYS A 214 -8.94 2.81 22.03
C LYS A 214 -7.92 1.69 22.19
N LEU A 215 -8.29 0.49 21.77
CA LEU A 215 -7.46 -0.68 21.80
C LEU A 215 -6.92 -1.02 20.40
N PHE A 216 -5.62 -1.28 20.31
CA PHE A 216 -4.95 -1.89 19.17
C PHE A 216 -4.42 -3.25 19.56
N ILE A 217 -4.49 -4.21 18.66
CA ILE A 217 -4.02 -5.58 18.90
C ILE A 217 -3.06 -5.93 17.74
N SER A 218 -1.97 -6.62 18.06
CA SER A 218 -1.03 -7.11 17.06
C SER A 218 -1.69 -8.08 16.08
N THR A 219 -1.18 -8.12 14.84
CA THR A 219 -1.70 -8.99 13.77
C THR A 219 -1.16 -10.42 13.90
N GLN A 220 -1.34 -11.06 15.06
CA GLN A 220 -1.09 -12.48 15.23
C GLN A 220 -2.14 -13.30 14.48
N PHE A 221 -1.81 -14.54 14.12
CA PHE A 221 -2.67 -15.41 13.31
C PHE A 221 -4.09 -15.56 13.88
N GLU A 222 -4.20 -15.76 15.20
CA GLU A 222 -5.48 -15.87 15.90
C GLU A 222 -6.37 -14.64 15.69
N ASN A 223 -5.78 -13.45 15.79
CA ASN A 223 -6.48 -12.19 15.56
C ASN A 223 -6.87 -12.01 14.09
N LEU A 224 -6.03 -12.52 13.18
CA LEU A 224 -6.32 -12.47 11.74
C LEU A 224 -7.48 -13.39 11.35
N MET A 225 -7.66 -14.52 12.02
CA MET A 225 -8.81 -15.40 11.78
C MET A 225 -10.14 -14.67 12.00
N MET A 226 -10.20 -13.77 12.99
CA MET A 226 -11.41 -13.02 13.36
C MET A 226 -11.63 -11.75 12.52
N VAL A 227 -10.83 -11.51 11.49
CA VAL A 227 -11.03 -10.39 10.57
C VAL A 227 -12.17 -10.72 9.60
N ASN A 228 -13.14 -9.82 9.45
CA ASN A 228 -14.32 -9.97 8.60
C ASN A 228 -15.06 -11.32 8.77
N PRO A 229 -15.52 -11.65 10.00
CA PRO A 229 -16.32 -12.83 10.22
C PRO A 229 -17.73 -12.66 9.64
N ASN A 230 -18.36 -13.76 9.23
CA ASN A 230 -19.78 -13.78 8.93
C ASN A 230 -20.56 -14.06 10.21
N ILE A 231 -21.61 -13.27 10.48
CA ILE A 231 -22.50 -13.50 11.60
C ILE A 231 -23.77 -14.15 11.05
N MET A 232 -24.07 -15.34 11.53
CA MET A 232 -25.27 -16.09 11.17
C MET A 232 -26.12 -16.33 12.42
N ASN A 233 -27.42 -16.31 12.27
CA ASN A 233 -28.34 -16.61 13.33
C ASN A 233 -29.09 -17.91 13.00
N PHE A 234 -29.04 -18.85 13.94
CA PHE A 234 -29.78 -20.10 13.90
C PHE A 234 -30.77 -20.08 15.06
N GLU A 235 -32.01 -19.77 14.76
CA GLU A 235 -33.06 -19.54 15.77
C GLU A 235 -32.62 -18.46 16.81
N ASP A 236 -32.42 -18.84 18.05
CA ASP A 236 -32.03 -17.96 19.16
C ASP A 236 -30.51 -17.90 19.37
N GLU A 237 -29.71 -18.61 18.56
CA GLU A 237 -28.25 -18.64 18.68
C GLU A 237 -27.57 -17.86 17.57
N SER A 238 -26.66 -16.96 17.94
CA SER A 238 -25.80 -16.23 17.01
C SER A 238 -24.45 -16.93 16.90
N ILE A 239 -24.09 -17.33 15.69
CA ILE A 239 -22.85 -18.05 15.39
C ILE A 239 -21.93 -17.14 14.56
N ILE A 240 -20.64 -17.17 14.92
CA ILE A 240 -19.58 -16.49 14.16
C ILE A 240 -18.92 -17.52 13.24
N GLU A 241 -19.15 -17.38 11.94
CA GLU A 241 -18.40 -18.14 10.94
C GLU A 241 -17.05 -17.47 10.69
N VAL A 242 -15.99 -18.18 11.02
CA VAL A 242 -14.62 -17.75 10.70
C VAL A 242 -14.39 -17.99 9.21
N SER A 243 -14.37 -16.91 8.42
CA SER A 243 -14.12 -17.01 6.98
C SER A 243 -12.74 -17.61 6.69
N SER A 244 -12.66 -18.46 5.66
CA SER A 244 -11.39 -19.02 5.18
C SER A 244 -10.45 -17.95 4.63
N PHE A 245 -9.15 -18.28 4.55
CA PHE A 245 -8.18 -17.41 3.85
C PHE A 245 -8.25 -17.65 2.32
N GLU A 246 -9.45 -17.46 1.74
CA GLU A 246 -9.73 -17.64 0.33
C GLU A 246 -10.53 -16.47 -0.20
N ILE A 247 -10.37 -16.19 -1.50
CA ILE A 247 -11.26 -15.28 -2.20
C ILE A 247 -12.44 -16.08 -2.72
N PRO A 248 -13.71 -15.70 -2.42
CA PRO A 248 -14.89 -16.37 -2.92
C PRO A 248 -14.85 -16.57 -4.43
N SER A 249 -15.44 -17.67 -4.92
CA SER A 249 -15.35 -18.06 -6.33
C SER A 249 -15.87 -16.98 -7.29
N GLU A 250 -16.96 -16.30 -6.91
CA GLU A 250 -17.56 -15.22 -7.69
C GLU A 250 -16.61 -14.01 -7.81
N ASP A 251 -16.04 -13.59 -6.69
CA ASP A 251 -15.06 -12.51 -6.63
C ASP A 251 -13.78 -12.87 -7.38
N ASN A 252 -13.33 -14.12 -7.28
CA ASN A 252 -12.15 -14.61 -8.00
C ASN A 252 -12.35 -14.63 -9.52
N MET A 253 -13.57 -14.92 -10.00
CA MET A 253 -13.93 -14.85 -11.41
C MET A 253 -13.91 -13.41 -11.92
N LEU A 254 -14.52 -12.47 -11.17
CA LEU A 254 -14.52 -11.04 -11.49
C LEU A 254 -13.10 -10.48 -11.48
N LYS A 255 -12.32 -10.81 -10.43
CA LYS A 255 -10.90 -10.45 -10.32
C LYS A 255 -10.12 -10.95 -11.55
N ARG A 256 -10.33 -12.20 -11.96
CA ARG A 256 -9.63 -12.78 -13.11
C ARG A 256 -9.94 -12.04 -14.42
N SER A 257 -11.19 -11.65 -14.62
CA SER A 257 -11.62 -10.89 -15.80
C SER A 257 -10.94 -9.51 -15.84
N ILE A 258 -10.87 -8.83 -14.70
CA ILE A 258 -10.17 -7.55 -14.56
C ILE A 258 -8.66 -7.72 -14.77
N ASP A 259 -8.04 -8.74 -14.16
CA ASP A 259 -6.61 -9.05 -14.34
C ASP A 259 -6.26 -9.21 -15.83
N ILE A 260 -7.07 -9.95 -16.59
CA ILE A 260 -6.86 -10.16 -18.05
C ILE A 260 -7.01 -8.83 -18.80
N LEU A 261 -8.12 -8.10 -18.57
CA LEU A 261 -8.39 -6.85 -19.27
C LEU A 261 -7.29 -5.82 -19.05
N VAL A 262 -6.95 -5.58 -17.78
CA VAL A 262 -5.93 -4.58 -17.41
C VAL A 262 -4.55 -5.02 -17.90
N SER A 263 -4.19 -6.30 -17.76
CA SER A 263 -2.89 -6.78 -18.24
C SER A 263 -2.77 -6.71 -19.77
N LEU A 264 -3.85 -6.97 -20.50
CA LEU A 264 -3.86 -6.82 -21.95
C LEU A 264 -3.62 -5.37 -22.37
N VAL A 265 -4.36 -4.44 -21.78
CA VAL A 265 -4.20 -2.99 -22.02
C VAL A 265 -2.78 -2.53 -21.67
N LEU A 266 -2.27 -2.90 -20.50
CA LEU A 266 -0.92 -2.54 -20.08
C LEU A 266 0.14 -3.17 -21.01
N THR A 267 -0.02 -4.40 -21.45
CA THR A 267 0.90 -5.05 -22.38
C THR A 267 0.97 -4.30 -23.70
N ILE A 268 -0.19 -3.90 -24.26
CA ILE A 268 -0.24 -3.11 -25.50
C ILE A 268 0.43 -1.74 -25.31
N LEU A 269 0.12 -1.03 -24.22
CA LEU A 269 0.68 0.29 -23.94
C LEU A 269 2.19 0.25 -23.69
N THR A 270 2.69 -0.81 -23.04
CA THR A 270 4.11 -0.93 -22.69
C THR A 270 4.92 -1.66 -23.77
N LEU A 271 4.28 -2.19 -24.83
CA LEU A 271 4.94 -2.93 -25.89
C LEU A 271 6.12 -2.18 -26.54
N PRO A 272 6.02 -0.88 -26.88
CA PRO A 272 7.16 -0.13 -27.42
C PRO A 272 8.35 -0.07 -26.44
N ILE A 273 8.06 0.10 -25.15
CA ILE A 273 9.08 0.11 -24.07
C ILE A 273 9.71 -1.28 -23.96
N MET A 274 8.90 -2.34 -24.00
CA MET A 274 9.38 -3.72 -23.94
C MET A 274 10.28 -4.05 -25.12
N LEU A 275 9.92 -3.65 -26.33
CA LEU A 275 10.74 -3.85 -27.53
C LEU A 275 12.06 -3.09 -27.45
N GLY A 276 12.03 -1.81 -27.07
CA GLY A 276 13.25 -1.01 -26.87
C GLY A 276 14.16 -1.61 -25.81
N THR A 277 13.59 -2.09 -24.68
CA THR A 277 14.35 -2.79 -23.63
C THR A 277 14.98 -4.08 -24.13
N ALA A 278 14.25 -4.87 -24.91
CA ALA A 278 14.76 -6.11 -25.50
C ALA A 278 15.97 -5.88 -26.40
N ILE A 279 15.91 -4.82 -27.23
CA ILE A 279 17.02 -4.41 -28.09
C ILE A 279 18.22 -3.97 -27.23
N ALA A 280 17.98 -3.10 -26.23
CA ALA A 280 19.02 -2.59 -25.34
C ALA A 280 19.75 -3.72 -24.61
N ILE A 281 19.04 -4.74 -24.09
CA ILE A 281 19.63 -5.91 -23.43
C ILE A 281 20.52 -6.71 -24.41
N LYS A 282 20.10 -6.87 -25.66
CA LYS A 282 20.90 -7.58 -26.67
C LYS A 282 22.19 -6.87 -27.05
N ILE A 283 22.18 -5.52 -27.02
CA ILE A 283 23.36 -4.69 -27.30
C ILE A 283 24.30 -4.71 -26.10
N ASP A 284 23.75 -4.65 -24.87
CA ASP A 284 24.54 -4.52 -23.62
C ASP A 284 25.30 -5.82 -23.28
N SER A 285 24.72 -6.98 -23.53
CA SER A 285 25.34 -8.26 -23.16
C SER A 285 24.84 -9.48 -24.00
N PRO A 286 25.69 -10.48 -24.31
CA PRO A 286 25.29 -11.69 -25.02
C PRO A 286 24.35 -12.54 -24.17
N GLY A 287 23.39 -13.25 -24.82
CA GLY A 287 22.51 -14.22 -24.18
C GLY A 287 21.00 -13.91 -24.40
N PRO A 288 20.09 -14.59 -23.67
CA PRO A 288 18.65 -14.45 -23.82
C PRO A 288 18.16 -13.07 -23.31
N ILE A 289 17.05 -12.58 -23.88
CA ILE A 289 16.39 -11.32 -23.46
C ILE A 289 15.68 -11.51 -22.14
N PHE A 290 14.99 -12.64 -22.00
CA PHE A 290 14.21 -12.97 -20.82
C PHE A 290 15.00 -13.86 -19.86
N TYR A 291 14.82 -13.58 -18.59
CA TYR A 291 15.23 -14.44 -17.48
C TYR A 291 13.99 -15.14 -16.94
N LYS A 292 14.11 -16.43 -16.69
CA LYS A 292 13.06 -17.29 -16.13
C LYS A 292 13.53 -17.83 -14.80
N GLN A 293 12.67 -17.77 -13.79
CA GLN A 293 12.97 -18.31 -12.47
C GLN A 293 11.73 -19.01 -11.91
N GLU A 294 11.95 -20.18 -11.35
CA GLU A 294 10.87 -20.95 -10.73
C GLU A 294 10.36 -20.28 -9.47
N ARG A 295 9.03 -20.23 -9.35
CA ARG A 295 8.29 -19.60 -8.25
C ARG A 295 7.04 -20.42 -7.94
N ILE A 296 6.44 -20.15 -6.75
CA ILE A 296 5.22 -20.79 -6.28
C ILE A 296 4.04 -19.81 -6.39
N THR A 297 2.86 -20.31 -6.82
CA THR A 297 1.60 -19.60 -6.93
C THR A 297 0.45 -20.38 -6.28
N LYS A 298 -0.81 -20.04 -6.59
CA LYS A 298 -2.03 -20.66 -6.05
C LYS A 298 -1.97 -22.19 -6.08
N GLY A 299 -2.33 -22.83 -4.94
CA GLY A 299 -2.32 -24.28 -4.77
C GLY A 299 -0.92 -24.88 -4.80
N GLU A 300 0.08 -24.10 -4.40
CA GLU A 300 1.50 -24.49 -4.38
C GLU A 300 2.05 -24.91 -5.75
N LYS A 301 1.41 -24.48 -6.85
CA LYS A 301 1.86 -24.78 -8.19
C LYS A 301 3.13 -24.04 -8.53
N HIS A 302 4.07 -24.76 -9.14
CA HIS A 302 5.29 -24.20 -9.68
C HIS A 302 5.05 -23.52 -11.02
N PHE A 303 5.63 -22.35 -11.23
CA PHE A 303 5.60 -21.64 -12.51
C PHE A 303 6.91 -20.87 -12.74
N ASN A 304 7.20 -20.51 -13.98
CA ASN A 304 8.34 -19.69 -14.31
C ASN A 304 7.92 -18.22 -14.40
N ILE A 305 8.38 -17.40 -13.45
CA ILE A 305 8.23 -15.94 -13.55
C ILE A 305 9.11 -15.41 -14.68
N LEU A 306 8.54 -14.52 -15.50
CA LEU A 306 9.23 -13.88 -16.62
C LEU A 306 9.73 -12.51 -16.23
N LYS A 307 11.03 -12.25 -16.44
CA LYS A 307 11.63 -10.91 -16.27
C LYS A 307 12.55 -10.60 -17.45
N PHE A 308 12.82 -9.33 -17.68
CA PHE A 308 13.96 -8.99 -18.52
C PHE A 308 15.27 -9.31 -17.81
N ARG A 309 16.24 -9.82 -18.54
CA ARG A 309 17.56 -10.11 -17.99
C ARG A 309 18.26 -8.79 -17.60
N SER A 310 18.60 -8.68 -16.33
CA SER A 310 19.29 -7.52 -15.75
C SER A 310 20.70 -7.84 -15.23
N MET A 311 21.08 -9.12 -15.27
CA MET A 311 22.38 -9.62 -14.80
C MET A 311 23.10 -10.42 -15.90
N SER A 312 24.41 -10.65 -15.72
CA SER A 312 25.19 -11.54 -16.60
C SER A 312 24.62 -12.97 -16.59
N VAL A 313 24.87 -13.75 -17.66
CA VAL A 313 24.36 -15.13 -17.78
C VAL A 313 24.96 -16.05 -16.70
N THR A 314 26.15 -15.76 -16.22
CA THR A 314 26.88 -16.55 -15.20
C THR A 314 26.57 -16.13 -13.76
N ALA A 315 25.68 -15.15 -13.56
CA ALA A 315 25.45 -14.53 -12.25
C ALA A 315 24.98 -15.49 -11.13
N GLU A 316 24.28 -16.56 -11.45
CA GLU A 316 23.78 -17.55 -10.47
C GLU A 316 24.65 -18.83 -10.40
N SER A 317 25.51 -19.09 -11.39
CA SER A 317 26.37 -20.29 -11.39
C SER A 317 27.42 -20.26 -10.30
N ASP A 318 27.87 -19.07 -9.91
CA ASP A 318 29.03 -18.90 -9.01
C ASP A 318 28.62 -18.69 -7.54
N SER A 319 27.39 -18.26 -7.25
CA SER A 319 26.97 -17.87 -5.89
C SER A 319 25.71 -18.59 -5.37
N GLY A 320 25.04 -19.42 -6.18
CA GLY A 320 23.76 -20.02 -5.79
C GLY A 320 22.63 -18.99 -5.60
N PRO A 321 21.53 -19.37 -4.93
CA PRO A 321 20.37 -18.50 -4.68
C PRO A 321 20.67 -17.48 -3.57
N VAL A 322 21.29 -16.34 -3.91
CA VAL A 322 21.58 -15.24 -2.99
C VAL A 322 20.64 -14.07 -3.25
N LEU A 323 20.26 -13.36 -2.19
CA LEU A 323 19.52 -12.09 -2.30
C LEU A 323 20.45 -11.02 -2.91
N ALA A 324 19.91 -10.17 -3.78
CA ALA A 324 20.69 -9.14 -4.46
C ALA A 324 21.15 -8.06 -3.46
N ALA A 325 22.47 -7.82 -3.40
CA ALA A 325 23.09 -6.77 -2.61
C ALA A 325 22.99 -5.39 -3.30
N LYS A 326 23.20 -4.30 -2.55
CA LYS A 326 23.06 -2.91 -3.01
C LYS A 326 23.98 -2.52 -4.18
N ASN A 327 25.18 -3.13 -4.28
CA ASN A 327 26.18 -2.89 -5.33
C ASN A 327 26.59 -4.20 -6.01
N ASP A 328 25.61 -5.01 -6.41
CA ASP A 328 25.86 -6.30 -7.04
C ASP A 328 26.58 -6.12 -8.39
N THR A 329 27.82 -6.53 -8.46
CA THR A 329 28.67 -6.42 -9.65
C THR A 329 28.20 -7.26 -10.84
N ARG A 330 27.29 -8.20 -10.60
CA ARG A 330 26.67 -9.06 -11.63
C ARG A 330 25.64 -8.32 -12.49
N VAL A 331 25.20 -7.11 -12.07
CA VAL A 331 24.18 -6.31 -12.74
C VAL A 331 24.80 -5.56 -13.93
N THR A 332 24.21 -5.72 -15.12
CA THR A 332 24.66 -5.02 -16.35
C THR A 332 24.32 -3.53 -16.30
N LYS A 333 24.88 -2.72 -17.21
CA LYS A 333 24.57 -1.25 -17.29
C LYS A 333 23.10 -1.01 -17.57
N VAL A 334 22.54 -1.69 -18.59
CA VAL A 334 21.10 -1.64 -18.89
C VAL A 334 20.30 -2.26 -17.75
N GLY A 335 20.79 -3.34 -17.15
CA GLY A 335 20.20 -3.99 -15.98
C GLY A 335 20.01 -3.05 -14.80
N LYS A 336 20.96 -2.17 -14.50
CA LYS A 336 20.85 -1.18 -13.44
C LYS A 336 19.70 -0.18 -13.68
N PHE A 337 19.55 0.26 -14.93
CA PHE A 337 18.45 1.16 -15.31
C PHE A 337 17.08 0.48 -15.23
N ILE A 338 16.92 -0.71 -15.86
CA ILE A 338 15.61 -1.39 -15.88
C ILE A 338 15.16 -1.86 -14.50
N ARG A 339 16.08 -2.22 -13.59
CA ARG A 339 15.77 -2.54 -12.19
C ARG A 339 15.34 -1.31 -11.38
N SER A 340 16.03 -0.17 -11.57
CA SER A 340 15.67 1.07 -10.87
C SER A 340 14.31 1.62 -11.29
N THR A 341 13.87 1.32 -12.51
CA THR A 341 12.57 1.74 -13.07
C THR A 341 11.51 0.65 -13.05
N ARG A 342 11.86 -0.56 -12.55
CA ARG A 342 10.98 -1.75 -12.54
C ARG A 342 10.53 -2.21 -13.94
N ILE A 343 11.15 -1.73 -14.99
CA ILE A 343 10.89 -2.19 -16.38
C ILE A 343 11.22 -3.67 -16.54
N ASP A 344 12.17 -4.18 -15.75
CA ASP A 344 12.54 -5.60 -15.75
C ASP A 344 11.37 -6.52 -15.37
N GLU A 345 10.36 -6.03 -14.68
CA GLU A 345 9.19 -6.81 -14.24
C GLU A 345 8.01 -6.76 -15.24
N LEU A 346 8.03 -5.91 -16.30
CA LEU A 346 6.95 -5.82 -17.30
C LEU A 346 6.59 -7.16 -17.98
N PRO A 347 7.53 -8.08 -18.27
CA PRO A 347 7.16 -9.38 -18.86
C PRO A 347 6.26 -10.24 -17.97
N GLN A 348 6.14 -9.97 -16.67
CA GLN A 348 5.21 -10.66 -15.78
C GLN A 348 3.74 -10.44 -16.18
N LEU A 349 3.41 -9.37 -16.92
CA LEU A 349 2.07 -9.21 -17.51
C LEU A 349 1.67 -10.42 -18.36
N LEU A 350 2.63 -11.07 -19.01
CA LEU A 350 2.39 -12.33 -19.76
C LEU A 350 2.08 -13.51 -18.82
N ASN A 351 2.69 -13.56 -17.63
CA ASN A 351 2.33 -14.55 -16.61
C ASN A 351 0.90 -14.33 -16.09
N VAL A 352 0.47 -13.05 -15.97
CA VAL A 352 -0.91 -12.74 -15.60
C VAL A 352 -1.86 -13.20 -16.72
N LEU A 353 -1.60 -12.88 -17.97
CA LEU A 353 -2.44 -13.30 -19.11
C LEU A 353 -2.55 -14.81 -19.20
N LYS A 354 -1.45 -15.53 -18.98
CA LYS A 354 -1.41 -17.00 -18.96
C LYS A 354 -2.20 -17.61 -17.79
N GLY A 355 -2.33 -16.91 -16.67
CA GLY A 355 -3.06 -17.37 -15.47
C GLY A 355 -2.17 -17.89 -14.34
N ASP A 356 -0.85 -17.82 -14.48
CA ASP A 356 0.10 -18.17 -13.44
C ASP A 356 0.06 -17.14 -12.30
N MET A 357 -0.20 -15.87 -12.62
CA MET A 357 -0.21 -14.73 -11.71
C MET A 357 -1.51 -13.91 -11.79
N SER A 358 -1.66 -13.00 -10.87
CA SER A 358 -2.62 -11.91 -10.82
C SER A 358 -1.87 -10.56 -10.83
N LEU A 359 -2.56 -9.46 -11.11
CA LEU A 359 -1.97 -8.12 -10.94
C LEU A 359 -1.67 -7.85 -9.46
N VAL A 360 -2.63 -8.16 -8.58
CA VAL A 360 -2.51 -7.96 -7.13
C VAL A 360 -2.62 -9.30 -6.40
N GLY A 361 -1.67 -9.57 -5.52
CA GLY A 361 -1.61 -10.79 -4.72
C GLY A 361 -0.30 -10.90 -3.94
N PRO A 362 -0.10 -11.96 -3.17
CA PRO A 362 1.16 -12.25 -2.48
C PRO A 362 2.33 -12.31 -3.46
N ARG A 363 3.49 -11.74 -3.09
CA ARG A 363 4.68 -11.84 -3.94
C ARG A 363 5.14 -13.29 -4.07
N PRO A 364 5.38 -13.81 -5.29
CA PRO A 364 5.81 -15.20 -5.47
C PRO A 364 7.24 -15.39 -4.96
N GLU A 365 7.44 -16.41 -4.12
CA GLU A 365 8.74 -16.77 -3.56
C GLU A 365 9.33 -18.00 -4.27
N ARG A 366 10.66 -18.19 -4.13
CA ARG A 366 11.37 -19.37 -4.66
C ARG A 366 11.00 -20.61 -3.85
N PRO A 367 10.87 -21.81 -4.46
CA PRO A 367 10.54 -23.04 -3.74
C PRO A 367 11.44 -23.26 -2.51
N PHE A 368 12.75 -23.04 -2.67
CA PHE A 368 13.72 -23.18 -1.59
C PHE A 368 13.36 -22.36 -0.33
N PHE A 369 12.99 -21.09 -0.49
CA PHE A 369 12.59 -20.26 0.65
C PHE A 369 11.22 -20.63 1.18
N VAL A 370 10.30 -21.04 0.32
CA VAL A 370 8.97 -21.47 0.74
C VAL A 370 9.04 -22.66 1.68
N GLU A 371 9.87 -23.68 1.37
CA GLU A 371 10.04 -24.85 2.25
C GLU A 371 10.62 -24.44 3.62
N GLN A 372 11.64 -23.58 3.65
CA GLN A 372 12.21 -23.07 4.90
C GLN A 372 11.18 -22.29 5.74
N PHE A 373 10.34 -21.46 5.09
CA PHE A 373 9.34 -20.68 5.79
C PHE A 373 8.19 -21.55 6.31
N LYS A 374 7.82 -22.64 5.60
CA LYS A 374 6.84 -23.62 6.04
C LYS A 374 7.30 -24.37 7.28
N GLU A 375 8.58 -24.70 7.38
CA GLU A 375 9.16 -25.33 8.57
C GLU A 375 9.08 -24.41 9.80
N GLN A 376 9.28 -23.10 9.61
CA GLN A 376 9.25 -22.12 10.68
C GLN A 376 7.83 -21.65 11.04
N ASN A 377 6.90 -21.63 10.08
CA ASN A 377 5.53 -21.19 10.27
C ASN A 377 4.55 -22.04 9.47
N PRO A 378 3.77 -22.94 10.10
CA PRO A 378 2.84 -23.85 9.42
C PRO A 378 1.73 -23.11 8.67
N TYR A 379 1.44 -21.86 9.02
CA TYR A 379 0.42 -21.05 8.35
C TYR A 379 0.90 -20.39 7.07
N TYR A 380 2.19 -20.55 6.71
CA TYR A 380 2.78 -19.91 5.55
C TYR A 380 2.11 -20.32 4.22
N THR A 381 1.56 -21.52 4.16
CA THR A 381 0.85 -22.07 2.99
C THR A 381 -0.45 -21.33 2.67
N LEU A 382 -1.09 -20.70 3.65
CA LEU A 382 -2.36 -19.99 3.47
C LEU A 382 -2.28 -18.85 2.45
N ARG A 383 -1.09 -18.25 2.28
CA ARG A 383 -0.87 -17.24 1.24
C ARG A 383 -0.99 -17.80 -0.19
N HIS A 384 -0.85 -19.11 -0.36
CA HIS A 384 -0.97 -19.80 -1.64
C HIS A 384 -2.41 -20.20 -1.98
N HIS A 385 -3.40 -19.84 -1.18
CA HIS A 385 -4.82 -19.98 -1.53
C HIS A 385 -5.25 -19.03 -2.65
N VAL A 386 -4.48 -17.98 -2.91
CA VAL A 386 -4.70 -17.02 -3.99
C VAL A 386 -3.52 -17.03 -4.97
N ARG A 387 -3.72 -16.47 -6.19
CA ARG A 387 -2.63 -16.33 -7.16
C ARG A 387 -1.60 -15.33 -6.65
N ALA A 388 -0.34 -15.62 -6.95
CA ALA A 388 0.76 -14.68 -6.74
C ALA A 388 0.56 -13.41 -7.56
N GLY A 389 0.91 -12.24 -7.00
CA GLY A 389 0.73 -10.93 -7.63
C GLY A 389 2.01 -10.32 -8.18
N ILE A 390 1.88 -9.45 -9.18
CA ILE A 390 2.96 -8.54 -9.60
C ILE A 390 3.21 -7.55 -8.46
N THR A 391 2.13 -7.02 -7.88
CA THR A 391 2.14 -6.22 -6.66
C THR A 391 1.24 -6.83 -5.60
N GLY A 392 1.31 -6.32 -4.36
CA GLY A 392 0.47 -6.81 -3.27
C GLY A 392 0.61 -5.96 -2.02
N TYR A 393 -0.17 -6.29 -1.01
CA TYR A 393 -0.24 -5.51 0.22
C TYR A 393 1.12 -5.47 0.93
N ALA A 394 1.84 -6.60 1.00
CA ALA A 394 3.18 -6.67 1.55
C ALA A 394 4.20 -5.82 0.78
N GLN A 395 4.08 -5.72 -0.56
CA GLN A 395 4.98 -4.90 -1.38
C GLN A 395 4.71 -3.40 -1.23
N VAL A 396 3.44 -3.02 -0.96
CA VAL A 396 3.01 -1.62 -0.82
C VAL A 396 3.32 -1.07 0.57
N TYR A 397 3.10 -1.86 1.62
CA TYR A 397 3.21 -1.39 3.01
C TYR A 397 4.40 -1.96 3.77
N GLY A 398 4.94 -3.08 3.33
CA GLY A 398 6.18 -3.66 3.90
C GLY A 398 7.43 -2.95 3.37
N LYS A 399 8.52 -3.09 4.12
CA LYS A 399 9.87 -2.70 3.69
C LYS A 399 10.58 -3.92 3.09
N TYR A 400 11.69 -3.69 2.42
CA TYR A 400 12.53 -4.78 1.93
C TYR A 400 13.05 -5.66 3.09
N SER A 401 13.45 -5.02 4.19
CA SER A 401 13.92 -5.64 5.44
C SER A 401 12.82 -6.26 6.32
N THR A 402 11.53 -6.14 5.93
CA THR A 402 10.44 -6.76 6.69
C THR A 402 10.59 -8.27 6.70
N ASP A 403 10.55 -8.88 7.89
CA ASP A 403 10.64 -10.32 8.08
C ASP A 403 9.52 -11.09 7.38
N PHE A 404 9.72 -12.40 7.19
CA PHE A 404 8.77 -13.22 6.42
C PHE A 404 7.41 -13.40 7.13
N ASN A 405 7.36 -13.40 8.48
CA ASN A 405 6.11 -13.50 9.24
C ASN A 405 5.27 -12.23 9.09
N SER A 406 5.90 -11.07 9.17
CA SER A 406 5.22 -9.79 8.92
C SER A 406 4.73 -9.67 7.48
N LYS A 407 5.50 -10.17 6.50
CA LYS A 407 5.04 -10.26 5.10
C LYS A 407 3.85 -11.21 4.95
N LEU A 408 3.89 -12.36 5.63
CA LEU A 408 2.76 -13.29 5.67
C LEU A 408 1.52 -12.63 6.25
N ASN A 409 1.64 -11.91 7.37
CA ASN A 409 0.51 -11.19 7.97
C ASN A 409 -0.11 -10.18 7.00
N PHE A 410 0.71 -9.42 6.24
CA PHE A 410 0.21 -8.54 5.19
C PHE A 410 -0.53 -9.31 4.09
N ASP A 411 0.01 -10.43 3.65
CA ASP A 411 -0.64 -11.26 2.62
C ASP A 411 -1.98 -11.82 3.13
N LEU A 412 -2.06 -12.30 4.38
CA LEU A 412 -3.28 -12.81 4.98
C LEU A 412 -4.32 -11.70 5.21
N ILE A 413 -3.90 -10.49 5.61
CA ILE A 413 -4.76 -9.30 5.70
C ILE A 413 -5.36 -8.97 4.34
N TYR A 414 -4.56 -9.02 3.28
CA TYR A 414 -5.04 -8.79 1.92
C TYR A 414 -6.13 -9.79 1.54
N ILE A 415 -5.88 -11.09 1.77
CA ILE A 415 -6.83 -12.15 1.40
C ILE A 415 -8.16 -11.98 2.15
N LYS A 416 -8.10 -11.70 3.46
CA LYS A 416 -9.29 -11.50 4.32
C LYS A 416 -10.11 -10.25 3.97
N ASN A 417 -9.45 -9.19 3.52
CA ASN A 417 -10.08 -7.92 3.18
C ASN A 417 -10.20 -7.70 1.67
N PHE A 418 -10.15 -8.80 0.90
CA PHE A 418 -10.23 -8.70 -0.54
C PHE A 418 -11.48 -7.93 -0.98
N SER A 419 -11.28 -7.02 -1.91
CA SER A 419 -12.33 -6.40 -2.73
C SER A 419 -11.69 -5.83 -3.99
N ILE A 420 -12.47 -5.71 -5.06
CA ILE A 420 -12.00 -5.09 -6.31
C ILE A 420 -11.52 -3.65 -6.07
N ALA A 421 -12.21 -2.90 -5.23
CA ALA A 421 -11.79 -1.54 -4.85
C ALA A 421 -10.44 -1.54 -4.11
N PHE A 422 -10.18 -2.57 -3.30
CA PHE A 422 -8.90 -2.73 -2.61
C PHE A 422 -7.76 -3.07 -3.58
N ASP A 423 -8.01 -3.93 -4.58
CA ASP A 423 -7.07 -4.21 -5.65
C ASP A 423 -6.69 -2.94 -6.43
N PHE A 424 -7.66 -2.15 -6.88
CA PHE A 424 -7.40 -0.88 -7.54
C PHE A 424 -6.59 0.07 -6.66
N LYS A 425 -6.93 0.18 -5.37
CA LYS A 425 -6.17 0.98 -4.41
C LYS A 425 -4.70 0.55 -4.33
N LEU A 426 -4.42 -0.76 -4.28
CA LEU A 426 -3.06 -1.30 -4.25
C LEU A 426 -2.32 -1.06 -5.57
N LEU A 427 -2.97 -1.21 -6.72
CA LEU A 427 -2.40 -0.89 -8.03
C LEU A 427 -1.97 0.58 -8.11
N PHE A 428 -2.84 1.50 -7.70
CA PHE A 428 -2.50 2.93 -7.69
C PHE A 428 -1.38 3.27 -6.70
N GLN A 429 -1.37 2.63 -5.53
CA GLN A 429 -0.28 2.83 -4.56
C GLN A 429 1.05 2.25 -5.05
N THR A 430 1.02 1.20 -5.87
CA THR A 430 2.23 0.64 -6.50
C THR A 430 2.91 1.64 -7.42
N VAL A 431 2.14 2.44 -8.17
CA VAL A 431 2.70 3.49 -9.02
C VAL A 431 3.55 4.48 -8.20
N LYS A 432 3.13 4.81 -6.97
CA LYS A 432 3.93 5.64 -6.05
C LYS A 432 5.28 5.00 -5.72
N ILE A 433 5.30 3.69 -5.46
CA ILE A 433 6.53 2.97 -5.07
C ILE A 433 7.57 2.99 -6.19
N LEU A 434 7.15 3.07 -7.45
CA LEU A 434 8.06 3.21 -8.59
C LEU A 434 8.90 4.50 -8.52
N PHE A 435 8.39 5.52 -7.84
CA PHE A 435 9.08 6.80 -7.64
C PHE A 435 9.78 6.91 -6.28
N ASP A 436 9.57 5.96 -5.37
CA ASP A 436 10.20 5.95 -4.05
C ASP A 436 11.53 5.18 -4.08
N LYS A 437 12.64 5.96 -4.08
CA LYS A 437 14.00 5.40 -4.12
C LYS A 437 14.34 4.52 -2.91
N VAL A 438 13.67 4.68 -1.78
CA VAL A 438 13.92 3.90 -0.57
C VAL A 438 13.39 2.46 -0.73
N SER A 439 12.28 2.28 -1.41
CA SER A 439 11.68 0.96 -1.64
C SER A 439 12.46 0.09 -2.64
N SER A 440 13.40 0.67 -3.39
CA SER A 440 14.22 -0.02 -4.39
C SER A 440 15.64 -0.37 -3.91
N ARG A 441 16.04 0.10 -2.73
CA ARG A 441 17.37 -0.22 -2.15
C ARG A 441 17.33 -1.62 -1.55
N GLY A 442 18.36 -2.43 -1.85
CA GLY A 442 18.61 -3.72 -1.19
C GLY A 442 18.83 -3.56 0.32
N VAL A 443 19.04 -4.69 1.00
CA VAL A 443 19.39 -4.71 2.43
C VAL A 443 20.61 -3.81 2.63
N ASP A 444 20.47 -2.73 3.39
CA ASP A 444 21.62 -2.10 4.03
C ASP A 444 22.03 -3.10 5.12
N ASP A 445 23.33 -3.38 5.24
CA ASP A 445 23.90 -4.11 6.38
C ASP A 445 23.65 -3.22 7.62
N GLU A 446 22.43 -3.32 8.20
CA GLU A 446 22.21 -2.83 9.55
C GLU A 446 22.96 -3.81 10.45
N GLU A 447 23.97 -3.33 11.15
CA GLU A 447 24.64 -4.07 12.21
C GLU A 447 23.59 -4.74 13.09
N GLU A 448 23.73 -6.05 13.34
CA GLU A 448 22.93 -6.77 14.33
C GLU A 448 23.26 -6.17 15.70
N VAL A 449 22.48 -5.19 16.11
CA VAL A 449 22.54 -4.63 17.47
C VAL A 449 21.94 -5.64 18.43
N SER A 450 22.63 -5.96 19.50
CA SER A 450 22.15 -6.95 20.48
C SER A 450 20.86 -6.44 21.17
N PRO A 451 19.89 -7.33 21.49
CA PRO A 451 18.59 -6.94 22.08
C PRO A 451 18.71 -6.16 23.40
N GLN A 452 19.79 -6.28 24.13
CA GLN A 452 19.97 -5.63 25.44
C GLN A 452 20.37 -4.14 25.34
N ASP A 453 21.01 -3.73 24.25
CA ASP A 453 21.44 -2.33 24.04
C ASP A 453 20.28 -1.47 23.50
N GLU A 454 19.22 -2.09 22.97
CA GLU A 454 18.13 -1.41 22.26
C GLU A 454 17.15 -0.66 23.18
N TRP A 455 16.90 -1.14 24.40
CA TRP A 455 16.06 -0.41 25.37
C TRP A 455 16.74 0.85 25.91
N SER A 456 18.08 0.90 25.90
CA SER A 456 18.84 2.07 26.38
C SER A 456 18.56 3.31 25.53
N ASP A 457 18.34 3.15 24.24
CA ASP A 457 18.04 4.24 23.30
C ASP A 457 16.65 4.87 23.55
N PHE A 458 15.71 4.05 24.02
CA PHE A 458 14.33 4.49 24.27
C PHE A 458 14.04 4.88 25.72
N SER A 459 14.85 4.42 26.69
CA SER A 459 14.64 4.65 28.14
C SER A 459 14.69 6.12 28.55
N LYS A 460 15.26 7.00 27.72
CA LYS A 460 15.28 8.45 27.97
C LYS A 460 13.93 9.13 27.65
N THR A 461 13.09 8.52 26.84
CA THR A 461 11.85 9.11 26.32
C THR A 461 10.60 8.30 26.64
N ILE A 462 10.76 7.04 27.04
CA ILE A 462 9.69 6.10 27.30
C ILE A 462 9.82 5.56 28.72
N ILE A 463 8.71 5.54 29.46
CA ILE A 463 8.64 4.95 30.79
C ILE A 463 8.41 3.43 30.61
N ILE A 464 9.39 2.63 31.05
CA ILE A 464 9.32 1.17 30.97
C ILE A 464 8.99 0.63 32.36
N VAL A 465 7.87 -0.08 32.47
CA VAL A 465 7.40 -0.73 33.69
C VAL A 465 7.61 -2.24 33.52
N LYS A 466 8.42 -2.79 34.44
CA LYS A 466 8.81 -4.23 34.44
C LYS A 466 8.10 -4.96 35.53
#